data_30c8211923826c9134bbd94e223e670d
#
_entry.id   30c8211923826c9134bbd94e223e670d
#
_cell.length_a   1.000
_cell.length_b   1.000
_cell.length_c   1.000
_cell.angle_alpha   90.00
_cell.angle_beta   90.00
_cell.angle_gamma   90.00
#
_symmetry.space_group_name_H-M   'P 1'
#
loop_
_entity.id
_entity.type
_entity.pdbx_description
1 polymer ?
#
loop_
_entity_poly.entity_id
_entity_poly.type
_entity_poly.pdbx_seq_one_letter_code
_entity_poly.pdbx_strand_id
1 'polypeptide(L)'
;DSSTSRGLGDVYKRQANNREKPPQWPTEDPADRVDMSLDTVIPADPNKPYDMHEVITKIADEGEFFELQVSYAKNIIIGFMRIEGSTVGVVANQPMVLAGCLDIDASRKAARFIRFCDAFNIPLFTLVDVPGFMPGTSQEYGGIIKHGAKLLYAYAECTVPKVTLITRKAYGGAYDVMSSKHLRGDVNLAWPTAEIAVMGAKGAVEIIFRKDIGDQAKIDARTEEYRVKFANPFIASKRGYVDDVIMPHSTRGRLARSLAMLRNKALENPWRKHGNIPL
;
A
#
# COMPACT_ATOMS: atom_id res chain seq x y z
N ASP A 1 7.97 -5.11 37.48
CA ASP A 1 6.81 -5.80 37.97
C ASP A 1 5.59 -5.53 37.14
N SER A 2 5.37 -6.27 36.15
CA SER A 2 4.03 -6.68 35.78
C SER A 2 3.93 -7.18 34.37
N SER A 3 3.62 -8.41 34.33
CA SER A 3 3.26 -9.25 33.20
C SER A 3 1.93 -8.88 32.51
N THR A 4 1.38 -7.69 32.66
CA THR A 4 0.01 -7.38 32.26
C THR A 4 -0.16 -6.41 31.11
N SER A 5 0.89 -5.98 30.44
CA SER A 5 0.77 -5.12 29.27
C SER A 5 1.26 -5.77 27.98
N ARG A 6 0.83 -7.00 27.72
CA ARG A 6 0.92 -7.59 26.40
C ARG A 6 -0.16 -6.97 25.51
N GLY A 7 0.13 -5.92 24.81
CA GLY A 7 -0.82 -5.19 23.99
C GLY A 7 -0.24 -3.86 23.56
N LEU A 8 -1.05 -2.82 23.51
CA LEU A 8 -0.64 -1.46 23.18
C LEU A 8 0.64 -1.01 23.91
N GLY A 9 0.78 -1.36 25.21
CA GLY A 9 1.98 -1.04 25.97
C GLY A 9 3.26 -1.66 25.45
N ASP A 10 3.19 -2.79 24.79
CA ASP A 10 4.35 -3.45 24.19
C ASP A 10 4.78 -2.78 22.89
N VAL A 11 3.83 -2.28 22.11
CA VAL A 11 4.08 -1.46 20.93
C VAL A 11 4.73 -0.13 21.33
N TYR A 12 4.22 0.54 22.36
CA TYR A 12 4.81 1.81 22.85
C TYR A 12 6.21 1.61 23.45
N LYS A 13 6.47 0.50 24.09
CA LYS A 13 7.82 0.18 24.60
C LYS A 13 8.81 -0.13 23.48
N ARG A 14 8.33 -0.49 22.30
CA ARG A 14 9.15 -0.82 21.11
C ARG A 14 9.31 0.35 20.17
N GLN A 15 8.66 1.48 20.41
CA GLN A 15 8.80 2.69 19.63
C GLN A 15 9.96 3.53 20.17
N ALA A 16 10.82 3.97 19.27
CA ALA A 16 11.78 5.01 19.55
C ALA A 16 11.05 6.34 19.82
N ASN A 17 11.67 7.25 20.54
CA ASN A 17 11.22 8.63 20.52
C ASN A 17 11.49 9.26 19.14
N ASN A 18 10.98 10.46 18.89
CA ASN A 18 11.09 11.13 17.61
C ASN A 18 12.52 11.47 17.13
N ARG A 19 13.55 11.17 17.94
CA ARG A 19 14.98 11.36 17.60
C ARG A 19 15.72 10.06 17.35
N GLU A 20 15.11 8.93 17.68
CA GLU A 20 15.71 7.60 17.61
C GLU A 20 14.99 6.73 16.59
N LYS A 21 15.67 5.71 16.12
CA LYS A 21 15.04 4.65 15.32
C LYS A 21 14.37 3.63 16.23
N PRO A 22 13.31 2.96 15.78
CA PRO A 22 12.70 1.86 16.53
C PRO A 22 13.76 0.81 16.91
N PRO A 23 13.69 0.26 18.14
CA PRO A 23 14.60 -0.80 18.54
C PRO A 23 14.40 -2.05 17.68
N GLN A 24 15.48 -2.78 17.45
CA GLN A 24 15.46 -4.08 16.81
C GLN A 24 15.33 -5.19 17.84
N TRP A 25 14.45 -6.13 17.63
CA TRP A 25 14.21 -7.27 18.51
C TRP A 25 14.78 -8.55 17.88
N PRO A 26 15.23 -9.50 18.69
CA PRO A 26 15.59 -10.81 18.19
C PRO A 26 14.42 -11.48 17.48
N THR A 27 14.69 -12.13 16.37
CA THR A 27 13.74 -12.96 15.62
C THR A 27 14.45 -14.23 15.16
N GLU A 28 13.73 -15.34 15.17
CA GLU A 28 14.21 -16.61 14.61
C GLU A 28 13.81 -16.78 13.14
N ASP A 29 12.96 -15.85 12.63
CA ASP A 29 12.43 -15.92 11.26
C ASP A 29 13.45 -15.35 10.25
N PRO A 30 14.00 -16.18 9.32
CA PRO A 30 15.01 -15.72 8.38
C PRO A 30 14.53 -14.58 7.48
N ALA A 31 15.41 -13.64 7.22
CA ALA A 31 15.13 -12.52 6.31
C ALA A 31 14.79 -12.96 4.89
N ASP A 32 15.38 -14.07 4.45
CA ASP A 32 15.24 -14.63 3.11
C ASP A 32 14.20 -15.76 3.05
N ARG A 33 13.40 -15.95 4.10
CA ARG A 33 12.31 -16.92 4.10
C ARG A 33 11.41 -16.73 2.89
N VAL A 34 11.19 -17.80 2.16
CA VAL A 34 10.33 -17.89 0.98
C VAL A 34 9.02 -18.56 1.36
N ASP A 35 7.89 -17.97 0.98
CA ASP A 35 6.57 -18.56 1.15
C ASP A 35 5.89 -18.74 -0.21
N MET A 36 5.96 -19.94 -0.76
CA MET A 36 5.41 -20.30 -2.07
C MET A 36 3.87 -20.16 -2.13
N SER A 37 3.20 -20.15 -0.98
CA SER A 37 1.74 -19.97 -0.94
C SER A 37 1.30 -18.55 -1.33
N LEU A 38 2.21 -17.57 -1.29
CA LEU A 38 1.95 -16.22 -1.81
C LEU A 38 1.68 -16.19 -3.32
N ASP A 39 2.24 -17.13 -4.08
CA ASP A 39 2.06 -17.17 -5.55
C ASP A 39 0.61 -17.47 -5.96
N THR A 40 -0.19 -18.01 -5.04
CA THR A 40 -1.59 -18.38 -5.28
C THR A 40 -2.62 -17.56 -4.48
N VAL A 41 -2.17 -16.59 -3.67
CA VAL A 41 -3.07 -15.73 -2.86
C VAL A 41 -3.96 -14.87 -3.75
N ILE A 42 -3.43 -14.35 -4.85
CA ILE A 42 -4.21 -13.54 -5.79
C ILE A 42 -5.02 -14.44 -6.70
N PRO A 43 -6.35 -14.36 -6.67
CA PRO A 43 -7.20 -15.12 -7.60
C PRO A 43 -6.94 -14.73 -9.05
N ALA A 44 -7.01 -15.71 -9.96
CA ALA A 44 -6.88 -15.47 -11.39
C ALA A 44 -8.01 -14.58 -11.93
N ASP A 45 -9.22 -14.67 -11.36
CA ASP A 45 -10.32 -13.76 -11.67
C ASP A 45 -10.10 -12.40 -10.98
N PRO A 46 -9.93 -11.31 -11.73
CA PRO A 46 -9.68 -9.97 -11.16
C PRO A 46 -10.84 -9.42 -10.34
N ASN A 47 -12.04 -10.01 -10.46
CA ASN A 47 -13.21 -9.60 -9.69
C ASN A 47 -13.36 -10.36 -8.36
N LYS A 48 -12.65 -11.46 -8.20
CA LYS A 48 -12.68 -12.24 -6.96
C LYS A 48 -11.81 -11.56 -5.89
N PRO A 49 -12.39 -11.20 -4.73
CA PRO A 49 -11.61 -10.61 -3.64
C PRO A 49 -10.73 -11.65 -2.96
N TYR A 50 -9.70 -11.19 -2.27
CA TYR A 50 -8.83 -11.96 -1.38
C TYR A 50 -8.56 -11.15 -0.11
N ASP A 51 -8.14 -11.84 0.95
CA ASP A 51 -7.84 -11.17 2.22
C ASP A 51 -6.39 -10.70 2.25
N MET A 52 -6.19 -9.39 2.34
CA MET A 52 -4.87 -8.79 2.42
C MET A 52 -4.14 -9.13 3.74
N HIS A 53 -4.87 -9.51 4.81
CA HIS A 53 -4.23 -9.96 6.04
C HIS A 53 -3.38 -11.22 5.83
N GLU A 54 -3.83 -12.11 4.93
CA GLU A 54 -3.06 -13.31 4.57
C GLU A 54 -1.70 -12.94 3.98
N VAL A 55 -1.65 -11.93 3.13
CA VAL A 55 -0.38 -11.43 2.54
C VAL A 55 0.50 -10.84 3.63
N ILE A 56 -0.06 -10.01 4.51
CA ILE A 56 0.69 -9.34 5.58
C ILE A 56 1.30 -10.37 6.54
N THR A 57 0.51 -11.33 7.02
CA THR A 57 0.96 -12.34 7.98
C THR A 57 2.02 -13.27 7.41
N LYS A 58 1.92 -13.64 6.13
CA LYS A 58 2.93 -14.45 5.45
C LYS A 58 4.27 -13.75 5.26
N ILE A 59 4.28 -12.41 5.25
CA ILE A 59 5.51 -11.62 5.12
C ILE A 59 6.11 -11.30 6.48
N ALA A 60 5.29 -11.06 7.50
CA ALA A 60 5.71 -10.64 8.84
C ALA A 60 6.57 -11.69 9.56
N ASP A 61 7.47 -11.22 10.44
CA ASP A 61 8.18 -12.08 11.37
C ASP A 61 7.18 -12.86 12.22
N GLU A 62 7.38 -14.17 12.34
CA GLU A 62 6.54 -15.12 13.08
C GLU A 62 5.03 -15.03 12.72
N GLY A 63 4.69 -14.41 11.59
CA GLY A 63 3.31 -14.15 11.18
C GLY A 63 2.57 -13.13 12.05
N GLU A 64 3.28 -12.38 12.88
CA GLU A 64 2.68 -11.44 13.82
C GLU A 64 2.33 -10.10 13.16
N PHE A 65 1.06 -9.73 13.22
CA PHE A 65 0.56 -8.43 12.79
C PHE A 65 -0.33 -7.81 13.86
N PHE A 66 0.00 -6.60 14.28
CA PHE A 66 -0.78 -5.83 15.24
C PHE A 66 -1.60 -4.78 14.51
N GLU A 67 -2.84 -5.13 14.18
CA GLU A 67 -3.76 -4.23 13.49
C GLU A 67 -4.35 -3.18 14.44
N LEU A 68 -4.47 -1.95 13.92
CA LEU A 68 -5.10 -0.83 14.62
C LEU A 68 -6.45 -0.50 13.98
N GLN A 69 -7.42 -0.09 14.80
CA GLN A 69 -8.74 0.35 14.36
C GLN A 69 -9.46 -0.67 13.46
N VAL A 70 -9.42 -1.95 13.84
CA VAL A 70 -9.99 -3.09 13.09
C VAL A 70 -11.45 -2.87 12.66
N SER A 71 -12.25 -2.22 13.49
CA SER A 71 -13.67 -1.99 13.24
C SER A 71 -13.99 -0.71 12.46
N TYR A 72 -12.99 0.16 12.23
CA TYR A 72 -13.17 1.43 11.52
C TYR A 72 -12.52 1.41 10.15
N ALA A 73 -13.23 1.90 9.11
CA ALA A 73 -12.74 1.95 7.73
C ALA A 73 -12.05 0.64 7.31
N LYS A 74 -12.79 -0.47 7.29
CA LYS A 74 -12.27 -1.82 7.07
C LYS A 74 -11.70 -2.05 5.65
N ASN A 75 -11.97 -1.14 4.72
CA ASN A 75 -11.42 -1.13 3.36
C ASN A 75 -9.95 -0.73 3.30
N ILE A 76 -9.39 -0.24 4.44
CA ILE A 76 -7.95 -0.03 4.62
C ILE A 76 -7.48 -0.61 5.95
N ILE A 77 -6.37 -1.32 5.89
CA ILE A 77 -5.70 -1.95 7.02
C ILE A 77 -4.53 -1.06 7.43
N ILE A 78 -4.38 -0.79 8.71
CA ILE A 78 -3.22 -0.15 9.29
C ILE A 78 -2.75 -0.91 10.52
N GLY A 79 -1.46 -1.00 10.72
CA GLY A 79 -0.91 -1.70 11.89
C GLY A 79 0.60 -1.82 11.83
N PHE A 80 1.13 -2.61 12.72
CA PHE A 80 2.56 -2.86 12.84
C PHE A 80 2.87 -4.33 12.64
N MET A 81 3.92 -4.60 11.89
CA MET A 81 4.58 -5.90 11.81
C MET A 81 6.07 -5.73 12.09
N ARG A 82 6.78 -6.84 12.17
CA ARG A 82 8.24 -6.83 12.22
C ARG A 82 8.82 -7.47 10.97
N ILE A 83 9.98 -6.96 10.54
CA ILE A 83 10.83 -7.54 9.51
C ILE A 83 12.25 -7.51 10.06
N GLU A 84 12.89 -8.67 10.17
CA GLU A 84 14.20 -8.83 10.81
C GLU A 84 14.26 -8.17 12.21
N GLY A 85 13.20 -8.34 12.98
CA GLY A 85 13.04 -7.77 14.31
C GLY A 85 12.78 -6.25 14.34
N SER A 86 12.81 -5.57 13.21
CA SER A 86 12.55 -4.11 13.12
C SER A 86 11.08 -3.84 12.91
N THR A 87 10.53 -2.88 13.65
CA THR A 87 9.13 -2.46 13.51
C THR A 87 8.90 -1.75 12.19
N VAL A 88 7.85 -2.13 11.48
CA VAL A 88 7.41 -1.56 10.21
C VAL A 88 5.92 -1.23 10.30
N GLY A 89 5.54 -0.01 9.93
CA GLY A 89 4.15 0.39 9.78
C GLY A 89 3.58 -0.11 8.45
N VAL A 90 2.46 -0.79 8.50
CA VAL A 90 1.77 -1.33 7.33
C VAL A 90 0.56 -0.47 7.01
N VAL A 91 0.41 -0.11 5.73
CA VAL A 91 -0.79 0.51 5.17
C VAL A 91 -1.22 -0.31 3.96
N ALA A 92 -2.40 -0.92 3.99
CA ALA A 92 -2.80 -1.84 2.95
C ALA A 92 -4.27 -1.67 2.55
N ASN A 93 -4.60 -1.77 1.26
CA ASN A 93 -5.99 -1.88 0.83
C ASN A 93 -6.53 -3.26 1.18
N GLN A 94 -7.82 -3.34 1.57
CA GLN A 94 -8.52 -4.60 1.83
C GLN A 94 -9.54 -4.88 0.71
N PRO A 95 -9.20 -5.73 -0.27
CA PRO A 95 -10.09 -6.00 -1.41
C PRO A 95 -11.43 -6.65 -1.04
N MET A 96 -11.51 -7.30 0.12
CA MET A 96 -12.76 -7.89 0.60
C MET A 96 -13.80 -6.85 1.03
N VAL A 97 -13.38 -5.62 1.28
CA VAL A 97 -14.27 -4.54 1.72
C VAL A 97 -14.22 -3.40 0.69
N LEU A 98 -15.36 -3.08 0.09
CA LEU A 98 -15.49 -2.04 -0.93
C LEU A 98 -14.47 -2.20 -2.09
N ALA A 99 -14.09 -3.44 -2.39
CA ALA A 99 -13.07 -3.78 -3.39
C ALA A 99 -11.71 -3.07 -3.18
N GLY A 100 -11.41 -2.60 -1.96
CA GLY A 100 -10.21 -1.83 -1.65
C GLY A 100 -10.27 -0.35 -2.05
N CYS A 101 -11.42 0.18 -2.48
CA CYS A 101 -11.59 1.60 -2.78
C CYS A 101 -11.26 2.48 -1.58
N LEU A 102 -10.68 3.65 -1.86
CA LEU A 102 -10.46 4.67 -0.84
C LEU A 102 -11.68 5.56 -0.69
N ASP A 103 -12.30 5.55 0.48
CA ASP A 103 -13.33 6.49 0.89
C ASP A 103 -12.76 7.56 1.85
N ILE A 104 -13.63 8.43 2.35
CA ILE A 104 -13.27 9.50 3.28
C ILE A 104 -12.58 8.92 4.52
N ASP A 105 -13.17 7.90 5.12
CA ASP A 105 -12.70 7.34 6.38
C ASP A 105 -11.41 6.55 6.23
N ALA A 106 -11.25 5.80 5.15
CA ALA A 106 -9.99 5.13 4.81
C ALA A 106 -8.85 6.15 4.61
N SER A 107 -9.12 7.24 3.90
CA SER A 107 -8.14 8.31 3.67
C SER A 107 -7.71 8.97 4.99
N ARG A 108 -8.65 9.23 5.89
CA ARG A 108 -8.37 9.82 7.22
C ARG A 108 -7.60 8.85 8.12
N LYS A 109 -8.00 7.58 8.16
CA LYS A 109 -7.36 6.52 8.95
C LYS A 109 -5.90 6.35 8.54
N ALA A 110 -5.65 6.17 7.25
CA ALA A 110 -4.30 5.98 6.73
C ALA A 110 -3.44 7.24 6.90
N ALA A 111 -3.93 8.43 6.57
CA ALA A 111 -3.16 9.66 6.70
C ALA A 111 -2.68 9.92 8.13
N ARG A 112 -3.54 9.68 9.13
CA ARG A 112 -3.18 9.81 10.54
C ARG A 112 -2.10 8.81 10.94
N PHE A 113 -2.23 7.57 10.51
CA PHE A 113 -1.26 6.51 10.82
C PHE A 113 0.11 6.76 10.20
N ILE A 114 0.15 7.20 8.93
CA ILE A 114 1.40 7.55 8.24
C ILE A 114 2.13 8.66 8.98
N ARG A 115 1.43 9.72 9.39
CA ARG A 115 2.03 10.81 10.18
C ARG A 115 2.53 10.34 11.54
N PHE A 116 1.83 9.40 12.17
CA PHE A 116 2.31 8.77 13.40
C PHE A 116 3.61 8.02 13.15
N CYS A 117 3.67 7.18 12.12
CA CYS A 117 4.90 6.44 11.79
C CYS A 117 6.06 7.38 11.50
N ASP A 118 5.82 8.46 10.74
CA ASP A 118 6.84 9.46 10.43
C ASP A 118 7.35 10.18 11.69
N ALA A 119 6.45 10.53 12.61
CA ALA A 119 6.80 11.18 13.87
C ALA A 119 7.69 10.31 14.78
N PHE A 120 7.64 9.00 14.66
CA PHE A 120 8.40 8.04 15.47
C PHE A 120 9.45 7.25 14.68
N ASN A 121 9.82 7.71 13.51
CA ASN A 121 10.85 7.10 12.64
C ASN A 121 10.57 5.64 12.28
N ILE A 122 9.29 5.26 12.18
CA ILE A 122 8.87 3.91 11.81
C ILE A 122 8.77 3.83 10.29
N PRO A 123 9.56 2.99 9.60
CA PRO A 123 9.46 2.80 8.17
C PRO A 123 8.09 2.28 7.75
N LEU A 124 7.65 2.63 6.55
CA LEU A 124 6.35 2.28 6.03
C LEU A 124 6.44 1.22 4.92
N PHE A 125 5.59 0.22 5.01
CA PHE A 125 5.31 -0.73 3.96
C PHE A 125 3.87 -0.59 3.49
N THR A 126 3.69 -0.26 2.21
CA THR A 126 2.37 -0.03 1.61
C THR A 126 2.03 -1.14 0.64
N LEU A 127 0.89 -1.81 0.84
CA LEU A 127 0.36 -2.84 -0.04
C LEU A 127 -0.81 -2.26 -0.84
N VAL A 128 -0.71 -2.31 -2.16
CA VAL A 128 -1.65 -1.63 -3.07
C VAL A 128 -2.48 -2.63 -3.86
N ASP A 129 -3.78 -2.58 -3.65
CA ASP A 129 -4.82 -3.15 -4.52
C ASP A 129 -6.02 -2.22 -4.49
N VAL A 130 -5.96 -1.15 -5.29
CA VAL A 130 -6.93 -0.05 -5.25
C VAL A 130 -7.50 0.25 -6.65
N PRO A 131 -8.82 0.09 -6.85
CA PRO A 131 -9.45 0.41 -8.14
C PRO A 131 -9.77 1.90 -8.31
N GLY A 132 -9.76 2.68 -7.23
CA GLY A 132 -10.10 4.10 -7.27
C GLY A 132 -10.51 4.66 -5.93
N PHE A 133 -10.82 5.95 -5.90
CA PHE A 133 -11.59 6.55 -4.83
C PHE A 133 -13.06 6.13 -4.96
N MET A 134 -13.75 6.02 -3.81
CA MET A 134 -15.17 5.65 -3.78
C MET A 134 -16.01 6.74 -4.46
N PRO A 135 -16.75 6.42 -5.53
CA PRO A 135 -17.63 7.37 -6.19
C PRO A 135 -18.94 7.54 -5.40
N GLY A 136 -19.69 8.58 -5.73
CA GLY A 136 -21.04 8.80 -5.24
C GLY A 136 -21.22 10.12 -4.53
N THR A 137 -22.47 10.61 -4.55
CA THR A 137 -22.84 11.93 -4.04
C THR A 137 -22.50 12.12 -2.56
N SER A 138 -22.63 11.08 -1.74
CA SER A 138 -22.27 11.14 -0.31
C SER A 138 -20.77 11.38 -0.10
N GLN A 139 -19.92 10.79 -0.92
CA GLN A 139 -18.48 10.99 -0.88
C GLN A 139 -18.10 12.36 -1.41
N GLU A 140 -18.72 12.79 -2.51
CA GLU A 140 -18.47 14.10 -3.11
C GLU A 140 -18.86 15.24 -2.15
N TYR A 141 -20.07 15.22 -1.61
CA TYR A 141 -20.52 16.22 -0.63
C TYR A 141 -19.82 16.10 0.71
N GLY A 142 -19.41 14.89 1.10
CA GLY A 142 -18.59 14.65 2.30
C GLY A 142 -17.15 15.13 2.20
N GLY A 143 -16.70 15.52 0.99
CA GLY A 143 -15.38 16.09 0.75
C GLY A 143 -14.29 15.03 0.50
N ILE A 144 -14.58 13.99 -0.28
CA ILE A 144 -13.60 12.94 -0.64
C ILE A 144 -12.30 13.53 -1.21
N ILE A 145 -12.38 14.59 -2.01
CA ILE A 145 -11.20 15.27 -2.57
C ILE A 145 -10.32 15.83 -1.45
N LYS A 146 -10.92 16.54 -0.49
CA LYS A 146 -10.22 17.10 0.67
C LYS A 146 -9.58 15.99 1.53
N HIS A 147 -10.34 14.95 1.81
CA HIS A 147 -9.85 13.86 2.65
C HIS A 147 -8.83 12.96 1.95
N GLY A 148 -8.99 12.72 0.65
CA GLY A 148 -7.98 12.06 -0.17
C GLY A 148 -6.67 12.87 -0.25
N ALA A 149 -6.77 14.20 -0.30
CA ALA A 149 -5.62 15.08 -0.25
C ALA A 149 -4.85 15.00 1.08
N LYS A 150 -5.48 14.63 2.20
CA LYS A 150 -4.76 14.36 3.46
C LYS A 150 -3.82 13.17 3.34
N LEU A 151 -4.27 12.12 2.66
CA LEU A 151 -3.46 10.93 2.44
C LEU A 151 -2.26 11.23 1.51
N LEU A 152 -2.52 11.94 0.41
CA LEU A 152 -1.48 12.43 -0.49
C LEU A 152 -0.44 13.26 0.25
N TYR A 153 -0.91 14.23 1.04
CA TYR A 153 -0.05 15.12 1.81
C TYR A 153 0.81 14.34 2.82
N ALA A 154 0.21 13.38 3.55
CA ALA A 154 0.91 12.58 4.55
C ALA A 154 2.08 11.81 3.93
N TYR A 155 1.90 11.15 2.79
CA TYR A 155 2.98 10.44 2.10
C TYR A 155 4.01 11.39 1.47
N ALA A 156 3.58 12.53 0.92
CA ALA A 156 4.49 13.49 0.32
C ALA A 156 5.41 14.16 1.34
N GLU A 157 4.91 14.39 2.56
CA GLU A 157 5.67 15.00 3.66
C GLU A 157 6.54 13.99 4.40
N CYS A 158 6.16 12.72 4.40
CA CYS A 158 6.79 11.65 5.16
C CYS A 158 8.26 11.46 4.78
N THR A 159 9.12 11.44 5.80
CA THR A 159 10.59 11.39 5.67
C THR A 159 11.17 10.00 5.91
N VAL A 160 10.43 9.10 6.58
CA VAL A 160 10.87 7.72 6.84
C VAL A 160 10.99 6.89 5.54
N PRO A 161 11.72 5.75 5.58
CA PRO A 161 11.73 4.79 4.47
C PRO A 161 10.32 4.38 4.05
N LYS A 162 10.06 4.38 2.76
CA LYS A 162 8.78 4.00 2.15
C LYS A 162 8.98 2.92 1.10
N VAL A 163 8.53 1.71 1.40
CA VAL A 163 8.52 0.60 0.44
C VAL A 163 7.07 0.32 0.05
N THR A 164 6.82 0.22 -1.24
CA THR A 164 5.47 -0.03 -1.78
C THR A 164 5.47 -1.30 -2.61
N LEU A 165 4.45 -2.13 -2.43
CA LEU A 165 4.21 -3.31 -3.23
C LEU A 165 2.82 -3.23 -3.87
N ILE A 166 2.78 -3.27 -5.18
CA ILE A 166 1.53 -3.36 -5.94
C ILE A 166 1.23 -4.82 -6.17
N THR A 167 0.16 -5.31 -5.53
CA THR A 167 -0.22 -6.73 -5.62
C THR A 167 -1.13 -7.00 -6.80
N ARG A 168 -2.07 -6.09 -7.10
CA ARG A 168 -3.02 -6.25 -8.21
C ARG A 168 -3.40 -4.88 -8.81
N LYS A 169 -4.53 -4.28 -8.43
CA LYS A 169 -5.03 -3.03 -9.03
C LYS A 169 -4.30 -1.81 -8.48
N ALA A 170 -3.90 -0.92 -9.36
CA ALA A 170 -3.30 0.37 -9.02
C ALA A 170 -3.79 1.41 -10.04
N TYR A 171 -4.97 1.99 -9.79
CA TYR A 171 -5.64 2.84 -10.76
C TYR A 171 -5.73 4.31 -10.33
N GLY A 172 -5.33 5.18 -11.26
CA GLY A 172 -5.53 6.63 -11.20
C GLY A 172 -5.01 7.29 -9.93
N GLY A 173 -5.67 8.36 -9.49
CA GLY A 173 -5.26 9.14 -8.33
C GLY A 173 -5.28 8.36 -7.01
N ALA A 174 -6.06 7.28 -6.90
CA ALA A 174 -6.03 6.44 -5.71
C ALA A 174 -4.74 5.62 -5.60
N TYR A 175 -4.18 5.18 -6.73
CA TYR A 175 -2.83 4.63 -6.75
C TYR A 175 -1.79 5.68 -6.37
N ASP A 176 -1.91 6.89 -6.93
CA ASP A 176 -0.93 7.95 -6.68
C ASP A 176 -0.79 8.24 -5.18
N VAL A 177 -1.90 8.31 -4.44
CA VAL A 177 -1.88 8.61 -3.00
C VAL A 177 -1.43 7.44 -2.10
N MET A 178 -1.26 6.23 -2.64
CA MET A 178 -0.81 5.03 -1.91
C MET A 178 0.72 4.84 -2.02
N SER A 179 1.48 5.86 -1.65
CA SER A 179 2.97 5.80 -1.63
C SER A 179 3.60 5.48 -2.98
N SER A 180 3.01 5.98 -4.06
CA SER A 180 3.55 5.79 -5.40
C SER A 180 4.91 6.45 -5.59
N LYS A 181 5.61 6.10 -6.67
CA LYS A 181 6.87 6.76 -7.06
C LYS A 181 6.67 8.27 -7.26
N HIS A 182 5.49 8.69 -7.69
CA HIS A 182 5.12 10.10 -7.88
C HIS A 182 5.14 10.91 -6.57
N LEU A 183 4.90 10.25 -5.42
CA LEU A 183 4.96 10.83 -4.07
C LEU A 183 6.28 10.51 -3.34
N ARG A 184 7.37 10.33 -4.09
CA ARG A 184 8.69 10.01 -3.52
C ARG A 184 8.72 8.68 -2.74
N GLY A 185 7.97 7.66 -3.19
CA GLY A 185 8.16 6.29 -2.73
C GLY A 185 9.61 5.86 -3.01
N ASP A 186 10.34 5.39 -2.00
CA ASP A 186 11.75 5.06 -2.16
C ASP A 186 11.94 3.82 -3.02
N VAL A 187 11.22 2.74 -2.71
CA VAL A 187 11.23 1.50 -3.48
C VAL A 187 9.80 1.10 -3.79
N ASN A 188 9.49 0.98 -5.08
CA ASN A 188 8.18 0.55 -5.57
C ASN A 188 8.32 -0.78 -6.31
N LEU A 189 7.75 -1.82 -5.74
CA LEU A 189 7.75 -3.17 -6.28
C LEU A 189 6.37 -3.51 -6.83
N ALA A 190 6.31 -4.44 -7.77
CA ALA A 190 5.05 -4.96 -8.27
C ALA A 190 5.10 -6.48 -8.41
N TRP A 191 3.99 -7.15 -8.18
CA TRP A 191 3.81 -8.53 -8.58
C TRP A 191 3.48 -8.64 -10.07
N PRO A 192 3.67 -9.78 -10.72
CA PRO A 192 3.28 -9.96 -12.12
C PRO A 192 1.79 -9.78 -12.37
N THR A 193 0.97 -9.94 -11.35
CA THR A 193 -0.49 -9.72 -11.35
C THR A 193 -0.90 -8.26 -11.28
N ALA A 194 0.05 -7.33 -11.12
CA ALA A 194 -0.24 -5.91 -10.98
C ALA A 194 -0.78 -5.31 -12.28
N GLU A 195 -1.83 -4.52 -12.14
CA GLU A 195 -2.42 -3.72 -13.22
C GLU A 195 -2.27 -2.23 -12.87
N ILE A 196 -1.36 -1.55 -13.55
CA ILE A 196 -1.05 -0.13 -13.29
C ILE A 196 -1.57 0.70 -14.45
N ALA A 197 -2.59 1.52 -14.21
CA ALA A 197 -3.25 2.28 -15.27
C ALA A 197 -3.99 3.51 -14.70
N VAL A 198 -4.45 4.38 -15.60
CA VAL A 198 -5.31 5.51 -15.20
C VAL A 198 -6.69 5.01 -14.73
N MET A 199 -7.20 3.95 -15.35
CA MET A 199 -8.45 3.29 -15.00
C MET A 199 -8.42 1.82 -15.45
N GLY A 200 -9.37 1.02 -14.97
CA GLY A 200 -9.51 -0.37 -15.40
C GLY A 200 -9.69 -0.52 -16.90
N ALA A 201 -9.14 -1.59 -17.48
CA ALA A 201 -9.08 -1.81 -18.93
C ALA A 201 -10.44 -1.72 -19.61
N LYS A 202 -11.50 -2.30 -19.03
CA LYS A 202 -12.85 -2.26 -19.57
C LYS A 202 -13.37 -0.82 -19.71
N GLY A 203 -13.25 -0.02 -18.65
CA GLY A 203 -13.68 1.38 -18.68
C GLY A 203 -12.91 2.21 -19.71
N ALA A 204 -11.60 1.98 -19.83
CA ALA A 204 -10.77 2.64 -20.84
C ALA A 204 -11.21 2.30 -22.27
N VAL A 205 -11.48 1.01 -22.53
CA VAL A 205 -11.93 0.53 -23.83
C VAL A 205 -13.32 1.08 -24.19
N GLU A 206 -14.26 1.11 -23.26
CA GLU A 206 -15.60 1.68 -23.49
C GLU A 206 -15.54 3.18 -23.83
N ILE A 207 -14.55 3.91 -23.29
CA ILE A 207 -14.35 5.32 -23.65
C ILE A 207 -13.70 5.46 -25.04
N ILE A 208 -12.62 4.71 -25.29
CA ILE A 208 -11.84 4.81 -26.52
C ILE A 208 -12.65 4.28 -27.72
N PHE A 209 -13.35 3.17 -27.53
CA PHE A 209 -14.11 2.48 -28.58
C PHE A 209 -15.62 2.61 -28.38
N ARG A 210 -16.07 3.81 -28.04
CA ARG A 210 -17.48 4.11 -27.75
C ARG A 210 -18.46 3.64 -28.82
N LYS A 211 -18.01 3.51 -30.06
CA LYS A 211 -18.81 3.03 -31.20
C LYS A 211 -19.08 1.53 -31.13
N ASP A 212 -18.28 0.78 -30.42
CA ASP A 212 -18.40 -0.67 -30.28
C ASP A 212 -19.25 -1.06 -29.05
N ILE A 213 -19.76 -0.08 -28.28
CA ILE A 213 -20.66 -0.32 -27.15
C ILE A 213 -21.95 -0.95 -27.68
N GLY A 214 -22.26 -2.14 -27.17
CA GLY A 214 -23.39 -3.00 -27.63
C GLY A 214 -22.91 -4.30 -28.27
N ASP A 215 -21.65 -4.39 -28.70
CA ASP A 215 -21.00 -5.63 -29.16
C ASP A 215 -20.06 -6.14 -28.08
N GLN A 216 -20.60 -6.97 -27.16
CA GLN A 216 -19.84 -7.46 -26.02
C GLN A 216 -18.58 -8.23 -26.43
N ALA A 217 -18.64 -9.01 -27.49
CA ALA A 217 -17.49 -9.80 -27.96
C ALA A 217 -16.32 -8.91 -28.41
N LYS A 218 -16.64 -7.80 -29.08
CA LYS A 218 -15.59 -6.83 -29.47
C LYS A 218 -15.03 -6.09 -28.26
N ILE A 219 -15.88 -5.68 -27.32
CA ILE A 219 -15.44 -5.00 -26.10
C ILE A 219 -14.50 -5.91 -25.29
N ASP A 220 -14.86 -7.19 -25.14
CA ASP A 220 -14.03 -8.16 -24.39
C ASP A 220 -12.69 -8.40 -25.09
N ALA A 221 -12.67 -8.57 -26.39
CA ALA A 221 -11.43 -8.73 -27.15
C ALA A 221 -10.52 -7.50 -27.04
N ARG A 222 -11.06 -6.29 -27.17
CA ARG A 222 -10.32 -5.04 -27.01
C ARG A 222 -9.85 -4.81 -25.57
N THR A 223 -10.64 -5.25 -24.59
CA THR A 223 -10.26 -5.15 -23.17
C THR A 223 -9.03 -6.01 -22.88
N GLU A 224 -9.00 -7.22 -23.42
CA GLU A 224 -7.84 -8.10 -23.26
C GLU A 224 -6.59 -7.56 -24.01
N GLU A 225 -6.77 -7.08 -25.24
CA GLU A 225 -5.69 -6.40 -25.97
C GLU A 225 -5.14 -5.19 -25.18
N TYR A 226 -6.03 -4.38 -24.61
CA TYR A 226 -5.67 -3.21 -23.83
C TYR A 226 -4.90 -3.61 -22.55
N ARG A 227 -5.36 -4.66 -21.86
CA ARG A 227 -4.70 -5.19 -20.65
C ARG A 227 -3.27 -5.64 -20.97
N VAL A 228 -3.10 -6.47 -21.97
CA VAL A 228 -1.78 -6.96 -22.39
C VAL A 228 -0.86 -5.81 -22.80
N LYS A 229 -1.39 -4.82 -23.49
CA LYS A 229 -0.57 -3.75 -24.08
C LYS A 229 -0.24 -2.63 -23.08
N PHE A 230 -1.12 -2.31 -22.14
CA PHE A 230 -0.99 -1.11 -21.31
C PHE A 230 -1.12 -1.35 -19.81
N ALA A 231 -1.99 -2.24 -19.37
CA ALA A 231 -2.31 -2.41 -17.95
C ALA A 231 -1.50 -3.57 -17.34
N ASN A 232 -0.19 -3.48 -17.37
CA ASN A 232 0.70 -4.48 -16.77
C ASN A 232 1.92 -3.79 -16.12
N PRO A 233 2.61 -4.45 -15.16
CA PRO A 233 3.68 -3.83 -14.40
C PRO A 233 4.92 -3.53 -15.25
N PHE A 234 5.15 -4.26 -16.34
CA PHE A 234 6.34 -4.09 -17.18
C PHE A 234 6.34 -2.76 -17.93
N ILE A 235 5.17 -2.26 -18.32
CA ILE A 235 5.06 -0.94 -18.97
C ILE A 235 5.39 0.18 -17.98
N ALA A 236 4.90 0.07 -16.74
CA ALA A 236 5.21 1.02 -15.67
C ALA A 236 6.70 0.98 -15.30
N SER A 237 7.28 -0.23 -15.21
CA SER A 237 8.71 -0.43 -14.96
C SER A 237 9.60 0.20 -16.04
N LYS A 238 9.26 0.01 -17.32
CA LYS A 238 9.99 0.67 -18.44
C LYS A 238 10.00 2.18 -18.34
N ARG A 239 9.05 2.79 -17.65
CA ARG A 239 8.93 4.24 -17.44
C ARG A 239 9.50 4.70 -16.10
N GLY A 240 10.07 3.79 -15.30
CA GLY A 240 10.67 4.11 -14.00
C GLY A 240 9.67 4.31 -12.84
N TYR A 241 8.41 3.90 -13.01
CA TYR A 241 7.40 4.00 -11.94
C TYR A 241 7.40 2.79 -11.00
N VAL A 242 8.00 1.69 -11.43
CA VAL A 242 8.23 0.47 -10.65
C VAL A 242 9.70 0.12 -10.75
N ASP A 243 10.34 -0.09 -9.61
CA ASP A 243 11.77 -0.39 -9.54
C ASP A 243 12.05 -1.84 -9.91
N ASP A 244 11.17 -2.78 -9.54
CA ASP A 244 11.31 -4.19 -9.89
C ASP A 244 9.96 -4.91 -9.90
N VAL A 245 9.83 -5.90 -10.79
CA VAL A 245 8.70 -6.84 -10.82
C VAL A 245 9.16 -8.14 -10.20
N ILE A 246 8.62 -8.49 -9.06
CA ILE A 246 9.07 -9.58 -8.21
C ILE A 246 8.05 -10.72 -8.12
N MET A 247 8.51 -11.96 -7.99
CA MET A 247 7.63 -13.08 -7.69
C MET A 247 7.05 -12.94 -6.28
N PRO A 248 5.76 -13.25 -6.04
CA PRO A 248 5.12 -13.06 -4.75
C PRO A 248 5.86 -13.75 -3.59
N HIS A 249 6.32 -14.99 -3.78
CA HIS A 249 7.05 -15.74 -2.77
C HIS A 249 8.36 -15.06 -2.31
N SER A 250 8.94 -14.17 -3.11
CA SER A 250 10.20 -13.47 -2.79
C SER A 250 9.99 -12.15 -2.03
N THR A 251 8.73 -11.78 -1.74
CA THR A 251 8.38 -10.44 -1.21
C THR A 251 9.08 -10.12 0.09
N ARG A 252 9.10 -11.06 1.07
CA ARG A 252 9.76 -10.85 2.35
C ARG A 252 11.24 -10.50 2.19
N GLY A 253 12.00 -11.29 1.46
CA GLY A 253 13.42 -11.04 1.24
C GLY A 253 13.70 -9.73 0.50
N ARG A 254 12.83 -9.35 -0.45
CA ARG A 254 12.94 -8.05 -1.15
C ARG A 254 12.62 -6.87 -0.22
N LEU A 255 11.62 -7.01 0.63
CA LEU A 255 11.28 -5.99 1.63
C LEU A 255 12.41 -5.81 2.63
N ALA A 256 12.94 -6.90 3.21
CA ALA A 256 14.06 -6.87 4.15
C ALA A 256 15.28 -6.14 3.56
N ARG A 257 15.68 -6.50 2.34
CA ARG A 257 16.80 -5.83 1.63
C ARG A 257 16.52 -4.36 1.36
N SER A 258 15.30 -3.99 0.96
CA SER A 258 14.91 -2.60 0.72
C SER A 258 14.99 -1.77 2.00
N LEU A 259 14.49 -2.30 3.11
CA LEU A 259 14.57 -1.65 4.42
C LEU A 259 16.02 -1.52 4.91
N ALA A 260 16.84 -2.55 4.72
CA ALA A 260 18.26 -2.51 5.06
C ALA A 260 19.01 -1.43 4.25
N MET A 261 18.77 -1.35 2.93
CA MET A 261 19.33 -0.31 2.06
C MET A 261 18.93 1.09 2.51
N LEU A 262 17.68 1.27 2.93
CA LEU A 262 17.13 2.56 3.33
C LEU A 262 17.39 2.89 4.81
N ARG A 263 18.06 2.03 5.56
CA ARG A 263 18.27 2.18 7.02
C ARG A 263 18.86 3.52 7.42
N ASN A 264 19.71 4.08 6.57
CA ASN A 264 20.39 5.36 6.83
C ASN A 264 19.76 6.53 6.06
N LYS A 265 18.53 6.35 5.54
CA LYS A 265 17.82 7.46 4.90
C LYS A 265 17.72 8.65 5.86
N ALA A 266 18.18 9.79 5.40
CA ALA A 266 18.04 11.08 6.06
C ALA A 266 17.42 12.04 5.03
N LEU A 267 16.21 12.42 5.23
CA LEU A 267 15.46 13.37 4.39
C LEU A 267 14.93 14.48 5.29
N GLU A 268 15.29 15.70 4.96
CA GLU A 268 14.75 16.88 5.61
C GLU A 268 13.83 17.63 4.65
N ASN A 269 12.63 17.94 5.10
CA ASN A 269 11.73 18.81 4.36
C ASN A 269 12.23 20.26 4.43
N PRO A 270 11.97 21.10 3.42
CA PRO A 270 12.27 22.52 3.49
C PRO A 270 11.72 23.14 4.78
N TRP A 271 12.52 23.99 5.41
CA TRP A 271 12.10 24.63 6.65
C TRP A 271 10.80 25.41 6.47
N ARG A 272 9.87 25.24 7.38
CA ARG A 272 8.63 25.95 7.45
C ARG A 272 8.12 25.99 8.89
N LYS A 273 7.34 27.00 9.22
CA LYS A 273 6.80 27.17 10.57
C LYS A 273 5.90 25.99 10.98
N HIS A 274 5.10 25.46 10.05
CA HIS A 274 4.28 24.25 10.18
C HIS A 274 3.83 23.77 8.79
N GLY A 275 3.34 22.53 8.70
CA GLY A 275 2.72 22.02 7.48
C GLY A 275 1.33 22.64 7.25
N ASN A 276 0.91 22.69 5.99
CA ASN A 276 -0.44 23.12 5.59
C ASN A 276 -1.24 21.92 5.07
N ILE A 277 -1.47 20.96 5.97
CA ILE A 277 -2.30 19.81 5.63
C ILE A 277 -3.74 20.24 5.36
N PRO A 278 -4.46 19.67 4.40
CA PRO A 278 -5.89 19.91 4.20
C PRO A 278 -6.68 19.60 5.48
N LEU A 279 -7.44 20.57 5.97
CA LEU A 279 -8.20 20.46 7.23
C LEU A 279 -9.65 20.01 7.01
#